data_7c82faa30bfb6b3e4bdc9c8ee15cadf9
#
_entry.id   7c82faa30bfb6b3e4bdc9c8ee15cadf9
#
_cell.length_a   1.000
_cell.length_b   1.000
_cell.length_c   1.000
_cell.angle_alpha   90.00
_cell.angle_beta   90.00
_cell.angle_gamma   90.00
#
_symmetry.space_group_name_H-M   'P 1'
#
loop_
_entity.id
_entity.type
_entity.pdbx_description
1 polymer ?
#
loop_
_entity_poly.entity_id
_entity_poly.type
_entity_poly.pdbx_seq_one_letter_code
_entity_poly.pdbx_strand_id
1 'polypeptide(L)' 'MIEIIRYRLPSYWACPLINDDYTGLTDEECEEIKRFLEAAEGYPVDVDLGTQGFYRCNDAGTLPGECADFIFHKCND' A
#
# COMPACT_ATOMS: atom_id res chain seq x y z
N MET A 1 -8.04 -1.27 -21.59
CA MET A 1 -6.58 -1.12 -21.36
C MET A 1 -6.33 -0.85 -19.89
N ILE A 2 -5.27 -1.42 -19.34
CA ILE A 2 -4.92 -1.18 -17.93
C ILE A 2 -3.66 -0.34 -17.88
N GLU A 3 -3.73 0.75 -17.14
CA GLU A 3 -2.60 1.64 -16.91
C GLU A 3 -1.99 1.32 -15.56
N ILE A 4 -0.67 1.24 -15.51
CA ILE A 4 0.05 0.97 -14.26
C ILE A 4 0.50 2.28 -13.66
N ILE A 5 0.14 2.51 -12.41
CA ILE A 5 0.50 3.70 -11.67
C ILE A 5 1.30 3.28 -10.45
N ARG A 6 2.41 3.99 -10.18
CA ARG A 6 3.22 3.72 -9.00
C ARG A 6 3.08 4.87 -8.02
N TYR A 7 2.78 4.53 -6.78
CA TYR A 7 2.74 5.49 -5.68
C TYR A 7 3.81 5.13 -4.66
N ARG A 8 4.53 6.12 -4.19
CA ARG A 8 5.49 5.92 -3.12
C ARG A 8 4.79 6.17 -1.78
N LEU A 9 4.56 5.11 -1.04
CA LEU A 9 3.77 5.14 0.18
C LEU A 9 4.53 4.46 1.30
N PRO A 10 4.15 4.73 2.57
CA PRO A 10 4.77 4.04 3.69
C PRO A 10 4.64 2.53 3.53
N SER A 11 5.70 1.79 3.78
CA SER A 11 5.70 0.35 3.56
C SER A 11 4.72 -0.40 4.46
N TYR A 12 4.38 0.15 5.63
CA TYR A 12 3.40 -0.50 6.51
C TYR A 12 1.98 -0.53 5.91
N TRP A 13 1.75 0.26 4.85
CA TRP A 13 0.47 0.26 4.15
C TRP A 13 0.26 -1.01 3.31
N ALA A 14 1.27 -1.85 3.17
CA ALA A 14 1.17 -3.04 2.31
C ALA A 14 0.08 -4.00 2.77
N CYS A 15 0.00 -4.28 4.07
CA CYS A 15 -1.05 -5.17 4.56
C CYS A 15 -2.45 -4.66 4.28
N PRO A 16 -2.80 -3.40 4.62
CA PRO A 16 -4.14 -2.91 4.32
C PRO A 16 -4.42 -2.77 2.82
N LEU A 17 -3.44 -2.37 2.03
CA LEU A 17 -3.68 -2.14 0.61
C LEU A 17 -3.75 -3.44 -0.21
N ILE A 18 -2.94 -4.42 0.13
CA ILE A 18 -2.85 -5.65 -0.65
C ILE A 18 -3.72 -6.76 -0.08
N ASN A 19 -3.77 -6.89 1.24
CA ASN A 19 -4.50 -7.97 1.91
C ASN A 19 -5.77 -7.51 2.62
N ASP A 20 -6.09 -6.24 2.54
CA ASP A 20 -7.24 -5.66 3.25
C ASP A 20 -7.17 -5.93 4.76
N ASP A 21 -5.96 -5.94 5.30
CA ASP A 21 -5.71 -6.24 6.70
C ASP A 21 -5.23 -4.99 7.42
N TYR A 22 -6.09 -4.44 8.29
CA TYR A 22 -5.81 -3.23 9.04
C TYR A 22 -5.38 -3.52 10.49
N THR A 23 -5.03 -4.76 10.79
CA THR A 23 -4.63 -5.17 12.13
C THR A 23 -3.38 -4.41 12.58
N GLY A 24 -3.43 -3.86 13.78
CA GLY A 24 -2.28 -3.17 14.35
C GLY A 24 -2.16 -1.70 13.99
N LEU A 25 -3.06 -1.17 13.17
CA LEU A 25 -3.06 0.23 12.80
C LEU A 25 -3.97 1.04 13.73
N THR A 26 -3.61 2.30 13.92
CA THR A 26 -4.47 3.22 14.67
C THR A 26 -5.66 3.66 13.81
N ASP A 27 -6.68 4.21 14.46
CA ASP A 27 -7.85 4.73 13.73
C ASP A 27 -7.45 5.83 12.75
N GLU A 28 -6.51 6.68 13.15
CA GLU A 28 -6.01 7.76 12.28
C GLU A 28 -5.30 7.20 11.06
N GLU A 29 -4.49 6.17 11.24
CA GLU A 29 -3.81 5.52 10.13
C GLU A 29 -4.80 4.86 9.18
N CYS A 30 -5.80 4.18 9.72
CA CYS A 30 -6.84 3.57 8.89
C CYS A 30 -7.59 4.61 8.08
N GLU A 31 -7.95 5.74 8.68
CA GLU A 31 -8.65 6.80 7.97
C GLU A 31 -7.81 7.43 6.88
N GLU A 32 -6.52 7.62 7.15
CA GLU A 32 -5.60 8.18 6.17
C GLU A 32 -5.52 7.27 4.93
N ILE A 33 -5.41 5.97 5.16
CA ILE A 33 -5.36 5.00 4.06
C ILE A 33 -6.66 5.02 3.28
N LYS A 34 -7.80 5.04 3.96
CA LYS A 34 -9.10 5.07 3.29
C LYS A 34 -9.27 6.31 2.44
N ARG A 35 -8.86 7.47 2.96
CA ARG A 35 -8.92 8.72 2.18
C ARG A 35 -8.03 8.65 0.95
N PHE A 36 -6.85 8.07 1.10
CA PHE A 36 -5.96 7.89 -0.04
C PHE A 36 -6.62 7.00 -1.11
N LEU A 37 -7.21 5.89 -0.69
CA LEU A 37 -7.85 4.97 -1.63
C LEU A 37 -9.04 5.61 -2.35
N GLU A 38 -9.79 6.46 -1.67
CA GLU A 38 -10.91 7.18 -2.29
C GLU A 38 -10.42 8.17 -3.34
N ALA A 39 -9.27 8.78 -3.13
CA ALA A 39 -8.71 9.76 -4.04
C ALA A 39 -7.84 9.13 -5.13
N ALA A 40 -7.39 7.90 -4.92
CA ALA A 40 -6.46 7.26 -5.83
C ALA A 40 -7.14 6.85 -7.13
N GLU A 41 -6.38 6.91 -8.21
CA GLU A 41 -6.81 6.34 -9.48
C GLU A 41 -6.38 4.88 -9.51
N GLY A 42 -7.32 3.98 -9.81
CA GLY A 42 -7.03 2.55 -9.88
C GLY A 42 -7.11 1.84 -8.54
N TYR A 43 -6.64 0.62 -8.51
CA TYR A 43 -6.69 -0.23 -7.32
C TYR A 43 -5.33 -0.88 -7.07
N PRO A 44 -5.00 -1.13 -5.80
CA PRO A 44 -3.69 -1.69 -5.45
C PRO A 44 -3.62 -3.18 -5.81
N VAL A 45 -2.51 -3.58 -6.42
CA VAL A 45 -2.31 -4.97 -6.83
C VAL A 45 -1.02 -5.57 -6.30
N ASP A 46 -0.04 -4.75 -6.01
CA ASP A 46 1.26 -5.26 -5.57
C ASP A 46 2.06 -4.16 -4.87
N VAL A 47 3.16 -4.54 -4.27
CA VAL A 47 4.08 -3.62 -3.64
C VAL A 47 5.51 -4.02 -4.00
N ASP A 48 6.28 -3.04 -4.43
CA ASP A 48 7.68 -3.24 -4.79
C ASP A 48 8.56 -2.71 -3.65
N LEU A 49 9.16 -3.63 -2.93
CA LEU A 49 10.08 -3.31 -1.84
C LEU A 49 11.52 -3.08 -2.32
N GLY A 50 11.74 -3.16 -3.62
CA GLY A 50 13.06 -3.00 -4.19
C GLY A 50 14.01 -4.09 -3.72
N THR A 51 15.20 -3.69 -3.27
CA THR A 51 16.20 -4.63 -2.80
C THR A 51 15.98 -5.11 -1.37
N GLN A 52 14.99 -4.59 -0.69
CA GLN A 52 14.72 -4.98 0.69
C GLN A 52 14.02 -6.34 0.79
N GLY A 53 13.52 -6.83 -0.32
CA GLY A 53 13.01 -8.19 -0.42
C GLY A 53 11.71 -8.40 0.33
N PHE A 54 11.74 -9.23 1.31
CA PHE A 54 10.59 -9.84 1.88
C PHE A 54 9.78 -8.93 2.81
N TYR A 55 8.48 -8.80 2.56
CA TYR A 55 7.56 -8.06 3.42
C TYR A 55 6.61 -9.03 4.14
N ARG A 56 6.46 -8.86 5.45
CA ARG A 56 5.55 -9.68 6.25
C ARG A 56 4.42 -8.82 6.79
N CYS A 57 3.22 -9.09 6.36
CA CYS A 57 2.06 -8.32 6.79
C CYS A 57 1.82 -8.37 8.29
N ASN A 58 2.14 -9.48 8.93
CA ASN A 58 1.95 -9.65 10.36
C ASN A 58 3.19 -9.30 11.17
N ASP A 59 4.18 -8.71 10.54
CA ASP A 59 5.43 -8.42 11.20
C ASP A 59 5.46 -6.95 11.62
N ALA A 60 5.61 -6.72 12.90
CA ALA A 60 5.77 -5.38 13.43
C ALA A 60 7.13 -4.77 13.06
N GLY A 61 7.90 -5.48 12.25
CA GLY A 61 9.24 -5.07 11.88
C GLY A 61 9.33 -4.01 10.79
N THR A 62 8.20 -3.57 10.23
CA THR A 62 8.24 -2.45 9.29
C THR A 62 8.65 -1.20 10.06
N LEU A 63 9.80 -0.65 9.71
CA LEU A 63 10.32 0.51 10.43
C LEU A 63 9.54 1.77 10.05
N PRO A 64 9.24 2.63 11.03
CA PRO A 64 8.62 3.92 10.72
C PRO A 64 9.49 4.71 9.75
N GLY A 65 8.86 5.26 8.74
CA GLY A 65 9.55 6.06 7.74
C GLY A 65 10.03 5.31 6.53
N GLU A 66 9.97 3.99 6.53
CA GLU A 66 10.29 3.24 5.31
C GLU A 66 9.16 3.37 4.30
N CYS A 67 9.55 3.53 3.04
CA CYS A 67 8.61 3.65 1.93
C CYS A 67 8.86 2.56 0.90
N ALA A 68 7.81 2.23 0.17
CA ALA A 68 7.88 1.28 -0.93
C ALA A 68 7.07 1.82 -2.09
N ASP A 69 7.29 1.28 -3.26
CA ASP A 69 6.51 1.63 -4.44
C ASP A 69 5.32 0.69 -4.53
N PHE A 70 4.12 1.27 -4.46
CA PHE A 70 2.90 0.50 -4.55
C PHE A 70 2.37 0.56 -5.98
N ILE A 71 2.02 -0.59 -6.51
CA ILE A 71 1.60 -0.72 -7.90
C ILE A 71 0.09 -0.76 -7.95
N PHE A 72 -0.49 0.20 -8.67
CA PHE A 72 -1.93 0.31 -8.86
C PHE A 72 -2.27 0.07 -10.31
N HIS A 73 -3.36 -0.61 -10.56
CA HIS A 73 -3.93 -0.77 -11.89
C HIS A 73 -5.15 0.12 -12.05
N LYS A 74 -5.13 0.91 -13.10
CA LYS A 74 -6.25 1.77 -13.47
C LYS A 74 -6.84 1.28 -14.77
N CYS A 75 -8.14 1.02 -14.78
CA CYS A 75 -8.83 0.64 -16.00
C CYS A 75 -9.18 1.89 -16.81
N ASN A 76 -8.68 1.97 -18.02
CA ASN A 76 -9.00 3.02 -18.97
C ASN A 76 -9.83 2.42 -20.11
N ASP A 77 -11.09 2.60 -20.02
CA ASP A 77 -12.00 2.17 -21.11
C ASP A 77 -12.37 3.34 -21.99
#